data_03234f2c3d292ed10edbe85aabd58300
#
_entry.id   03234f2c3d292ed10edbe85aabd58300
#
_cell.length_a   1.000
_cell.length_b   1.000
_cell.length_c   1.000
_cell.angle_alpha   90.00
_cell.angle_beta   90.00
_cell.angle_gamma   90.00
#
_symmetry.space_group_name_H-M   'P 1'
#
loop_
_entity.id
_entity.type
_entity.pdbx_description
1 polymer ?
#
loop_
_entity_poly.entity_id
_entity_poly.type
_entity_poly.pdbx_seq_one_letter_code
_entity_poly.pdbx_strand_id
1 'polypeptide(L)'
;GYSIAKFRSEMEVWRGIQEGLNAVIVNPSIILGPGFWSQGSSSIFTKIDKGLRFYSNGMTGYVGVWDVIKVMRQLMESDITEERYLVTSENRTYREVFNMVADELGKKRPDIEGTKFMSELAWRADWVKSKFFRCGEHTFTKERVRAARNVVRFDNSKVKKELDIDFDPTETVVKKVVNFYRG
;
A
#
# COMPACT_ATOMS: atom_id res chain seq x y z
N GLY A 1 3.41 6.91 -16.57
CA GLY A 1 3.55 5.90 -15.53
C GLY A 1 2.24 5.59 -14.82
N TYR A 2 2.26 4.66 -13.88
CA TYR A 2 1.06 4.18 -13.16
C TYR A 2 0.22 5.29 -12.51
N SER A 3 0.85 6.26 -11.82
CA SER A 3 0.16 7.37 -11.15
C SER A 3 -0.62 8.25 -12.13
N ILE A 4 -0.07 8.49 -13.33
CA ILE A 4 -0.74 9.26 -14.38
C ILE A 4 -1.97 8.48 -14.89
N ALA A 5 -1.84 7.17 -15.07
CA ALA A 5 -2.97 6.34 -15.50
C ALA A 5 -4.10 6.36 -14.47
N LYS A 6 -3.78 6.22 -13.18
CA LYS A 6 -4.77 6.30 -12.10
C LYS A 6 -5.45 7.67 -12.02
N PHE A 7 -4.68 8.75 -12.12
CA PHE A 7 -5.23 10.10 -12.16
C PHE A 7 -6.20 10.30 -13.34
N ARG A 8 -5.81 9.86 -14.55
CA ARG A 8 -6.69 9.95 -15.72
C ARG A 8 -7.96 9.13 -15.55
N SER A 9 -7.86 7.92 -15.01
CA SER A 9 -9.05 7.09 -14.72
C SER A 9 -9.99 7.77 -13.73
N GLU A 10 -9.46 8.44 -12.70
CA GLU A 10 -10.27 9.22 -11.77
C GLU A 10 -10.96 10.41 -12.45
N MET A 11 -10.26 11.10 -13.36
CA MET A 11 -10.85 12.19 -14.14
C MET A 11 -12.00 11.74 -15.03
N GLU A 12 -11.93 10.53 -15.60
CA GLU A 12 -13.04 9.96 -16.37
C GLU A 12 -14.28 9.67 -15.51
N VAL A 13 -14.08 9.24 -14.25
CA VAL A 13 -15.19 9.08 -13.30
C VAL A 13 -15.82 10.43 -12.97
N TRP A 14 -15.01 11.46 -12.71
CA TRP A 14 -15.51 12.81 -12.47
C TRP A 14 -16.28 13.37 -13.66
N ARG A 15 -15.84 13.10 -14.89
CA ARG A 15 -16.59 13.45 -16.10
C ARG A 15 -17.94 12.73 -16.13
N GLY A 16 -17.95 11.42 -15.86
CA GLY A 16 -19.20 10.66 -15.79
C GLY A 16 -20.18 11.20 -14.74
N ILE A 17 -19.67 11.64 -13.57
CA ILE A 17 -20.49 12.28 -12.54
C ILE A 17 -21.13 13.56 -13.07
N GLN A 18 -20.40 14.41 -13.79
CA GLN A 18 -20.98 15.61 -14.43
C GLN A 18 -22.01 15.28 -15.52
N GLU A 19 -21.94 14.09 -16.08
CA GLU A 19 -22.92 13.57 -17.06
C GLU A 19 -24.09 12.84 -16.38
N GLY A 20 -24.17 12.83 -15.04
CA GLY A 20 -25.27 12.24 -14.26
C GLY A 20 -24.99 10.84 -13.70
N LEU A 21 -23.74 10.37 -13.73
CA LEU A 21 -23.35 9.11 -13.07
C LEU A 21 -23.41 9.28 -11.56
N ASN A 22 -24.17 8.46 -10.87
CA ASN A 22 -24.11 8.35 -9.42
C ASN A 22 -22.91 7.50 -9.02
N ALA A 23 -21.86 8.13 -8.49
CA ALA A 23 -20.62 7.46 -8.11
C ALA A 23 -19.94 8.12 -6.94
N VAL A 24 -19.20 7.29 -6.17
CA VAL A 24 -18.28 7.71 -5.11
C VAL A 24 -16.92 7.11 -5.38
N ILE A 25 -15.86 7.88 -5.15
CA ILE A 25 -14.48 7.46 -5.38
C ILE A 25 -13.83 7.11 -4.04
N VAL A 26 -13.29 5.89 -3.95
CA VAL A 26 -12.53 5.44 -2.77
C VAL A 26 -11.06 5.28 -3.17
N ASN A 27 -10.20 6.05 -2.50
CA ASN A 27 -8.74 6.06 -2.70
C ASN A 27 -8.03 5.48 -1.47
N PRO A 28 -7.87 4.15 -1.38
CA PRO A 28 -7.16 3.55 -0.26
C PRO A 28 -5.65 3.80 -0.35
N SER A 29 -5.01 3.96 0.81
CA SER A 29 -3.56 3.94 0.94
C SER A 29 -3.00 2.52 0.70
N ILE A 30 -1.82 2.16 1.23
CA ILE A 30 -1.34 0.78 1.08
C ILE A 30 -2.26 -0.17 1.84
N ILE A 31 -2.95 -1.03 1.09
CA ILE A 31 -3.86 -2.02 1.66
C ILE A 31 -3.05 -3.22 2.17
N LEU A 32 -3.21 -3.55 3.45
CA LEU A 32 -2.68 -4.77 4.05
C LEU A 32 -3.81 -5.80 4.16
N GLY A 33 -3.58 -6.98 3.62
CA GLY A 33 -4.56 -8.05 3.63
C GLY A 33 -3.99 -9.38 3.14
N PRO A 34 -4.64 -10.51 3.43
CA PRO A 34 -4.29 -11.80 2.84
C PRO A 34 -4.57 -11.78 1.34
N GLY A 35 -3.82 -12.60 0.58
CA GLY A 35 -4.06 -12.70 -0.86
C GLY A 35 -2.85 -13.27 -1.61
N PHE A 36 -2.49 -12.65 -2.72
CA PHE A 36 -1.38 -13.12 -3.54
C PHE A 36 -0.03 -12.79 -2.90
N TRP A 37 0.52 -13.72 -2.13
CA TRP A 37 1.76 -13.55 -1.35
C TRP A 37 3.01 -13.23 -2.17
N SER A 38 2.97 -13.43 -3.48
CA SER A 38 4.06 -13.09 -4.40
C SER A 38 4.00 -11.68 -4.98
N GLN A 39 2.87 -10.96 -4.83
CA GLN A 39 2.61 -9.69 -5.50
C GLN A 39 2.05 -8.62 -4.56
N GLY A 40 2.13 -7.36 -4.99
CA GLY A 40 1.54 -6.23 -4.27
C GLY A 40 2.10 -6.05 -2.86
N SER A 41 1.27 -5.52 -1.98
CA SER A 41 1.58 -5.28 -0.56
C SER A 41 1.72 -6.59 0.24
N SER A 42 0.98 -7.63 -0.11
CA SER A 42 1.09 -8.95 0.54
C SER A 42 2.48 -9.58 0.38
N SER A 43 3.23 -9.24 -0.67
CA SER A 43 4.61 -9.70 -0.86
C SER A 43 5.59 -9.23 0.22
N ILE A 44 5.23 -8.23 1.01
CA ILE A 44 6.03 -7.77 2.16
C ILE A 44 6.19 -8.90 3.17
N PHE A 45 5.12 -9.63 3.48
CA PHE A 45 5.13 -10.75 4.43
C PHE A 45 6.08 -11.86 3.96
N THR A 46 5.96 -12.29 2.72
CA THR A 46 6.85 -13.31 2.14
C THR A 46 8.32 -12.87 2.09
N LYS A 47 8.60 -11.61 1.77
CA LYS A 47 9.97 -11.09 1.71
C LYS A 47 10.60 -11.06 3.10
N ILE A 48 9.85 -10.65 4.12
CA ILE A 48 10.34 -10.62 5.51
C ILE A 48 10.53 -12.04 6.03
N ASP A 49 9.60 -12.96 5.75
CA ASP A 49 9.73 -14.37 6.10
C ASP A 49 10.98 -15.01 5.49
N LYS A 50 11.33 -14.63 4.25
CA LYS A 50 12.56 -15.03 3.55
C LYS A 50 13.83 -14.27 3.97
N GLY A 51 13.75 -13.43 5.00
CA GLY A 51 14.91 -12.74 5.56
C GLY A 51 15.28 -11.43 4.85
N LEU A 52 14.29 -10.62 4.47
CA LEU A 52 14.53 -9.26 3.97
C LEU A 52 15.33 -8.45 4.98
N ARG A 53 16.52 -7.97 4.60
CA ARG A 53 17.41 -7.18 5.45
C ARG A 53 17.29 -5.67 5.26
N PHE A 54 16.75 -5.24 4.13
CA PHE A 54 16.73 -3.82 3.76
C PHE A 54 15.40 -3.16 4.10
N TYR A 55 15.45 -1.92 4.63
CA TYR A 55 14.29 -1.07 4.85
C TYR A 55 14.49 0.33 4.29
N SER A 56 13.40 1.08 4.19
CA SER A 56 13.39 2.51 3.85
C SER A 56 12.78 3.31 4.98
N ASN A 57 13.23 4.56 5.16
CA ASN A 57 12.69 5.50 6.14
C ASN A 57 11.56 6.39 5.59
N GLY A 58 11.09 6.15 4.37
CA GLY A 58 9.90 6.82 3.87
C GLY A 58 8.67 6.48 4.69
N MET A 59 7.67 7.35 4.63
CA MET A 59 6.39 7.20 5.34
C MET A 59 5.24 7.24 4.34
N THR A 60 4.22 6.44 4.61
CA THR A 60 2.99 6.41 3.82
C THR A 60 1.81 5.97 4.69
N GLY A 61 0.60 6.04 4.16
CA GLY A 61 -0.59 5.50 4.82
C GLY A 61 -0.72 3.99 4.64
N TYR A 62 -1.29 3.35 5.63
CA TYR A 62 -1.67 1.93 5.61
C TYR A 62 -3.11 1.76 6.07
N VAL A 63 -3.78 0.74 5.54
CA VAL A 63 -5.15 0.39 5.91
C VAL A 63 -5.36 -1.12 5.76
N GLY A 64 -6.18 -1.70 6.61
CA GLY A 64 -6.59 -3.10 6.50
C GLY A 64 -7.59 -3.30 5.36
N VAL A 65 -7.50 -4.42 4.65
CA VAL A 65 -8.46 -4.75 3.59
C VAL A 65 -9.90 -4.79 4.11
N TRP A 66 -10.10 -5.26 5.34
CA TRP A 66 -11.43 -5.33 5.98
C TRP A 66 -12.04 -3.95 6.19
N ASP A 67 -11.22 -2.96 6.56
CA ASP A 67 -11.68 -1.58 6.72
C ASP A 67 -12.04 -0.94 5.37
N VAL A 68 -11.26 -1.25 4.32
CA VAL A 68 -11.59 -0.79 2.97
C VAL A 68 -12.95 -1.35 2.54
N ILE A 69 -13.19 -2.65 2.77
CA ILE A 69 -14.48 -3.30 2.47
C ILE A 69 -15.60 -2.66 3.28
N LYS A 70 -15.39 -2.39 4.58
CA LYS A 70 -16.38 -1.75 5.46
C LYS A 70 -16.76 -0.36 4.92
N VAL A 71 -15.76 0.47 4.54
CA VAL A 71 -16.00 1.79 3.95
C VAL A 71 -16.77 1.66 2.63
N MET A 72 -16.33 0.81 1.73
CA MET A 72 -16.98 0.61 0.44
C MET A 72 -18.45 0.18 0.60
N ARG A 73 -18.71 -0.76 1.52
CA ARG A 73 -20.06 -1.23 1.79
C ARG A 73 -20.95 -0.11 2.33
N GLN A 74 -20.48 0.67 3.33
CA GLN A 74 -21.25 1.78 3.88
C GLN A 74 -21.56 2.83 2.82
N LEU A 75 -20.60 3.16 1.94
CA LEU A 75 -20.82 4.11 0.85
C LEU A 75 -21.82 3.58 -0.19
N MET A 76 -21.80 2.29 -0.52
CA MET A 76 -22.76 1.65 -1.42
C MET A 76 -24.19 1.61 -0.86
N GLU A 77 -24.33 1.54 0.49
CA GLU A 77 -25.61 1.49 1.19
C GLU A 77 -26.12 2.90 1.58
N SER A 78 -25.34 3.97 1.30
CA SER A 78 -25.65 5.36 1.64
C SER A 78 -26.23 6.15 0.43
N ASP A 79 -26.81 7.30 0.71
CA ASP A 79 -27.22 8.28 -0.29
C ASP A 79 -26.08 9.23 -0.71
N ILE A 80 -24.85 8.99 -0.24
CA ILE A 80 -23.68 9.83 -0.56
C ILE A 80 -23.29 9.61 -2.01
N THR A 81 -23.18 10.69 -2.76
CA THR A 81 -22.77 10.69 -4.17
C THR A 81 -21.84 11.85 -4.47
N GLU A 82 -21.13 11.80 -5.59
CA GLU A 82 -20.24 12.87 -6.09
C GLU A 82 -19.11 13.23 -5.13
N GLU A 83 -18.67 12.26 -4.31
CA GLU A 83 -17.67 12.46 -3.29
C GLU A 83 -16.44 11.58 -3.47
N ARG A 84 -15.32 12.01 -2.88
CA ARG A 84 -14.07 11.25 -2.86
C ARG A 84 -13.58 11.07 -1.43
N TYR A 85 -13.23 9.83 -1.10
CA TYR A 85 -12.71 9.45 0.21
C TYR A 85 -11.31 8.86 0.13
N LEU A 86 -10.41 9.46 0.89
CA LEU A 86 -9.12 8.90 1.16
C LEU A 86 -9.24 7.94 2.35
N VAL A 87 -8.92 6.67 2.13
CA VAL A 87 -9.07 5.62 3.15
C VAL A 87 -7.71 5.17 3.65
N THR A 88 -7.38 5.58 4.85
CA THR A 88 -6.14 5.21 5.55
C THR A 88 -6.42 5.03 7.03
N SER A 89 -5.80 4.04 7.65
CA SER A 89 -5.87 3.85 9.11
C SER A 89 -4.83 4.73 9.79
N GLU A 90 -3.57 4.51 9.47
CA GLU A 90 -2.43 5.19 10.10
C GLU A 90 -1.36 5.54 9.06
N ASN A 91 -0.61 6.60 9.36
CA ASN A 91 0.62 6.94 8.65
C ASN A 91 1.80 6.31 9.40
N ARG A 92 2.52 5.39 8.74
CA ARG A 92 3.66 4.67 9.30
C ARG A 92 4.84 4.69 8.35
N THR A 93 6.05 4.59 8.88
CA THR A 93 7.25 4.35 8.06
C THR A 93 7.29 2.91 7.58
N TYR A 94 7.93 2.67 6.44
CA TYR A 94 8.17 1.29 5.97
C TYR A 94 8.93 0.47 7.02
N ARG A 95 9.90 1.08 7.72
CA ARG A 95 10.64 0.43 8.80
C ARG A 95 9.74 -0.07 9.93
N GLU A 96 8.81 0.78 10.40
CA GLU A 96 7.87 0.39 11.46
C GLU A 96 7.03 -0.81 11.04
N VAL A 97 6.43 -0.76 9.84
CA VAL A 97 5.58 -1.86 9.35
C VAL A 97 6.38 -3.14 9.13
N PHE A 98 7.61 -3.04 8.57
CA PHE A 98 8.48 -4.21 8.40
C PHE A 98 8.87 -4.83 9.73
N ASN A 99 9.13 -4.01 10.76
CA ASN A 99 9.42 -4.50 12.11
C ASN A 99 8.20 -5.21 12.71
N MET A 100 6.99 -4.64 12.61
CA MET A 100 5.75 -5.28 13.07
C MET A 100 5.56 -6.65 12.42
N VAL A 101 5.75 -6.74 11.10
CA VAL A 101 5.64 -8.01 10.36
C VAL A 101 6.73 -9.01 10.78
N ALA A 102 7.97 -8.55 10.97
CA ALA A 102 9.08 -9.41 11.39
C ALA A 102 8.84 -9.97 12.80
N ASP A 103 8.40 -9.13 13.73
CA ASP A 103 8.10 -9.52 15.10
C ASP A 103 6.98 -10.57 15.14
N GLU A 104 5.90 -10.33 14.40
CA GLU A 104 4.75 -11.23 14.37
C GLU A 104 5.10 -12.57 13.70
N LEU A 105 5.97 -12.56 12.68
CA LEU A 105 6.49 -13.79 12.06
C LEU A 105 7.58 -14.49 12.89
N GLY A 106 8.10 -13.86 13.96
CA GLY A 106 9.23 -14.39 14.73
C GLY A 106 10.53 -14.36 13.93
N LYS A 107 10.71 -13.39 13.04
CA LYS A 107 11.88 -13.22 12.17
C LYS A 107 12.74 -12.04 12.60
N LYS A 108 13.99 -12.04 12.14
CA LYS A 108 14.89 -10.90 12.37
C LYS A 108 14.36 -9.66 11.67
N ARG A 109 14.31 -8.54 12.40
CA ARG A 109 13.94 -7.24 11.82
C ARG A 109 14.93 -6.81 10.75
N PRO A 110 14.50 -6.16 9.66
CA PRO A 110 15.41 -5.55 8.70
C PRO A 110 16.34 -4.56 9.39
N ASP A 111 17.64 -4.71 9.18
CA ASP A 111 18.72 -4.01 9.91
C ASP A 111 19.54 -3.05 9.02
N ILE A 112 19.36 -3.07 7.71
CA ILE A 112 20.13 -2.29 6.75
C ILE A 112 19.24 -1.20 6.12
N GLU A 113 19.60 0.06 6.33
CA GLU A 113 18.93 1.15 5.63
C GLU A 113 19.32 1.18 4.14
N GLY A 114 18.34 1.11 3.27
CA GLY A 114 18.55 1.23 1.83
C GLY A 114 18.98 2.63 1.42
N THR A 115 20.27 2.87 1.22
CA THR A 115 20.81 4.17 0.79
C THR A 115 20.43 4.49 -0.66
N LYS A 116 20.51 5.79 -1.05
CA LYS A 116 20.30 6.21 -2.47
C LYS A 116 21.21 5.43 -3.42
N PHE A 117 22.47 5.29 -3.04
CA PHE A 117 23.48 4.59 -3.85
C PHE A 117 23.15 3.10 -4.04
N MET A 118 22.78 2.40 -2.97
CA MET A 118 22.40 0.99 -3.03
C MET A 118 21.13 0.78 -3.87
N SER A 119 20.17 1.68 -3.77
CA SER A 119 18.94 1.62 -4.57
C SER A 119 19.22 1.88 -6.05
N GLU A 120 20.14 2.80 -6.37
CA GLU A 120 20.56 3.04 -7.75
C GLU A 120 21.37 1.87 -8.32
N LEU A 121 22.17 1.22 -7.51
CA LEU A 121 22.92 0.03 -7.94
C LEU A 121 21.97 -1.17 -8.16
N ALA A 122 20.99 -1.34 -7.27
CA ALA A 122 20.01 -2.43 -7.37
C ALA A 122 19.14 -2.34 -8.63
N TRP A 123 18.60 -1.14 -8.97
CA TRP A 123 17.80 -1.01 -10.20
C TRP A 123 18.65 -1.15 -11.47
N ARG A 124 19.92 -0.71 -11.44
CA ARG A 124 20.85 -0.92 -12.57
C ARG A 124 21.16 -2.40 -12.77
N ALA A 125 21.39 -3.15 -11.69
CA ALA A 125 21.58 -4.60 -11.73
C ALA A 125 20.32 -5.32 -12.24
N ASP A 126 19.14 -4.91 -11.81
CA ASP A 126 17.85 -5.45 -12.27
C ASP A 126 17.61 -5.14 -13.77
N TRP A 127 17.96 -3.93 -14.21
CA TRP A 127 17.90 -3.55 -15.63
C TRP A 127 18.87 -4.37 -16.50
N VAL A 128 20.11 -4.57 -16.05
CA VAL A 128 21.09 -5.42 -16.75
C VAL A 128 20.59 -6.86 -16.82
N LYS A 129 20.09 -7.39 -15.70
CA LYS A 129 19.53 -8.75 -15.61
C LYS A 129 18.34 -8.95 -16.54
N SER A 130 17.43 -7.99 -16.61
CA SER A 130 16.25 -8.06 -17.50
C SER A 130 16.61 -7.98 -18.98
N LYS A 131 17.67 -7.25 -19.33
CA LYS A 131 18.17 -7.12 -20.71
C LYS A 131 18.85 -8.39 -21.18
N PHE A 132 19.54 -9.12 -20.28
CA PHE A 132 20.27 -10.35 -20.63
C PHE A 132 19.44 -11.63 -20.45
N PHE A 133 18.48 -11.67 -19.55
CA PHE A 133 17.75 -12.88 -19.17
C PHE A 133 16.25 -12.81 -19.42
N ARG A 134 15.74 -12.00 -20.30
CA ARG A 134 14.32 -12.01 -20.78
C ARG A 134 13.27 -12.50 -19.76
N CYS A 135 13.51 -12.36 -18.46
CA CYS A 135 12.71 -12.97 -17.40
C CYS A 135 12.18 -11.91 -16.42
N GLY A 136 10.86 -11.74 -16.42
CA GLY A 136 10.11 -11.20 -15.28
C GLY A 136 9.83 -9.69 -15.29
N GLU A 137 8.73 -9.32 -14.63
CA GLU A 137 8.36 -7.94 -14.34
C GLU A 137 9.47 -7.22 -13.57
N HIS A 138 9.76 -5.98 -13.96
CA HIS A 138 10.69 -5.11 -13.24
C HIS A 138 10.22 -4.86 -11.81
N THR A 139 10.80 -5.57 -10.86
CA THR A 139 10.47 -5.47 -9.44
C THR A 139 10.91 -4.12 -8.86
N PHE A 140 12.02 -3.57 -9.35
CA PHE A 140 12.59 -2.30 -8.91
C PHE A 140 12.51 -1.25 -10.02
N THR A 141 11.47 -0.44 -10.03
CA THR A 141 11.44 0.75 -10.88
C THR A 141 11.99 1.95 -10.12
N LYS A 142 12.65 2.88 -10.84
CA LYS A 142 13.17 4.14 -10.27
C LYS A 142 12.09 4.92 -9.53
N GLU A 143 10.85 4.85 -10.00
CA GLU A 143 9.67 5.48 -9.39
C GLU A 143 9.32 4.85 -8.03
N ARG A 144 9.30 3.51 -7.92
CA ARG A 144 9.04 2.80 -6.66
C ARG A 144 10.11 3.09 -5.61
N VAL A 145 11.38 3.11 -6.02
CA VAL A 145 12.50 3.43 -5.13
C VAL A 145 12.40 4.87 -4.61
N ARG A 146 12.01 5.82 -5.47
CA ARG A 146 11.80 7.23 -5.07
C ARG A 146 10.60 7.35 -4.12
N ALA A 147 9.47 6.69 -4.44
CA ALA A 147 8.27 6.68 -3.62
C ALA A 147 8.52 6.11 -2.22
N ALA A 148 9.31 5.03 -2.12
CA ALA A 148 9.65 4.40 -0.85
C ALA A 148 10.48 5.28 0.11
N ARG A 149 10.97 6.43 -0.33
CA ARG A 149 11.74 7.39 0.48
C ARG A 149 10.98 8.66 0.82
N ASN A 150 9.90 8.91 0.11
CA ASN A 150 9.08 10.08 0.36
C ASN A 150 8.35 9.94 1.70
N VAL A 151 8.20 11.06 2.40
CA VAL A 151 7.33 11.16 3.56
C VAL A 151 6.01 11.75 3.09
N VAL A 152 5.00 10.91 2.99
CA VAL A 152 3.64 11.32 2.60
C VAL A 152 2.71 11.00 3.77
N ARG A 153 1.95 11.99 4.19
CA ARG A 153 0.92 11.83 5.22
C ARG A 153 -0.44 11.98 4.58
N PHE A 154 -1.32 11.09 4.94
CA PHE A 154 -2.70 11.07 4.49
C PHE A 154 -3.61 11.45 5.66
N ASP A 155 -4.59 12.29 5.39
CA ASP A 155 -5.63 12.67 6.33
C ASP A 155 -6.89 11.84 6.06
N ASN A 156 -7.39 11.19 7.11
CA ASN A 156 -8.59 10.35 7.07
C ASN A 156 -9.78 10.96 7.83
N SER A 157 -9.67 12.21 8.23
CA SER A 157 -10.68 12.89 9.07
C SER A 157 -12.06 12.92 8.40
N LYS A 158 -12.10 13.17 7.08
CA LYS A 158 -13.35 13.20 6.32
C LYS A 158 -14.10 11.87 6.40
N VAL A 159 -13.45 10.77 6.02
CA VAL A 159 -14.10 9.45 5.99
C VAL A 159 -14.53 9.00 7.38
N LYS A 160 -13.74 9.28 8.42
CA LYS A 160 -14.09 8.97 9.81
C LYS A 160 -15.33 9.73 10.25
N LYS A 161 -15.39 11.04 9.98
CA LYS A 161 -16.46 11.90 10.40
C LYS A 161 -17.79 11.60 9.68
N GLU A 162 -17.72 11.39 8.35
CA GLU A 162 -18.93 11.24 7.54
C GLU A 162 -19.53 9.84 7.60
N LEU A 163 -18.70 8.80 7.82
CA LEU A 163 -19.17 7.42 7.92
C LEU A 163 -19.24 6.91 9.37
N ASP A 164 -18.86 7.72 10.36
CA ASP A 164 -18.75 7.30 11.78
C ASP A 164 -18.00 5.97 11.93
N ILE A 165 -16.80 5.91 11.35
CA ILE A 165 -16.03 4.67 11.22
C ILE A 165 -14.67 4.79 11.93
N ASP A 166 -14.35 3.77 12.73
CA ASP A 166 -13.00 3.56 13.23
C ASP A 166 -12.27 2.47 12.43
N PHE A 167 -10.98 2.69 12.27
CA PHE A 167 -10.08 1.79 11.57
C PHE A 167 -9.26 0.95 12.54
N ASP A 168 -9.01 -0.31 12.17
CA ASP A 168 -8.07 -1.15 12.91
C ASP A 168 -6.65 -0.54 12.88
N PRO A 169 -5.94 -0.48 14.01
CA PRO A 169 -4.52 -0.11 14.03
C PRO A 169 -3.70 -1.04 13.12
N THR A 170 -2.66 -0.48 12.50
CA THR A 170 -1.77 -1.25 11.58
C THR A 170 -1.22 -2.52 12.22
N GLU A 171 -0.87 -2.48 13.51
CA GLU A 171 -0.39 -3.65 14.25
C GLU A 171 -1.44 -4.76 14.32
N THR A 172 -2.69 -4.41 14.61
CA THR A 172 -3.82 -5.38 14.63
C THR A 172 -4.02 -6.00 13.25
N VAL A 173 -3.95 -5.19 12.19
CA VAL A 173 -4.06 -5.67 10.81
C VAL A 173 -2.93 -6.64 10.48
N VAL A 174 -1.68 -6.30 10.84
CA VAL A 174 -0.52 -7.17 10.62
C VAL A 174 -0.70 -8.52 11.31
N LYS A 175 -1.14 -8.55 12.57
CA LYS A 175 -1.44 -9.79 13.30
C LYS A 175 -2.48 -10.65 12.59
N LYS A 176 -3.59 -10.04 12.16
CA LYS A 176 -4.63 -10.75 11.39
C LYS A 176 -4.05 -11.35 10.11
N VAL A 177 -3.27 -10.57 9.33
CA VAL A 177 -2.70 -11.04 8.06
C VAL A 177 -1.68 -12.15 8.26
N VAL A 178 -0.83 -12.09 9.30
CA VAL A 178 0.13 -13.15 9.61
C VAL A 178 -0.56 -14.45 9.99
N ASN A 179 -1.69 -14.38 10.71
CA ASN A 179 -2.48 -15.57 11.01
C ASN A 179 -2.97 -16.27 9.72
N PHE A 180 -3.46 -15.50 8.74
CA PHE A 180 -3.81 -16.04 7.42
C PHE A 180 -2.61 -16.55 6.60
N TYR A 181 -1.44 -15.98 6.83
CA TYR A 181 -0.21 -16.39 6.14
C TYR A 181 0.32 -17.74 6.63
N ARG A 182 0.09 -18.05 7.91
CA ARG A 182 0.54 -19.30 8.56
C ARG A 182 -0.44 -20.47 8.43
N GLY A 183 -1.73 -20.18 8.23
CA GLY A 183 -2.80 -21.19 8.08
C GLY A 183 -2.96 -21.65 6.67
#